data_5498f6a0f3647f76923e43f0439f4669
#
_entry.id   5498f6a0f3647f76923e43f0439f4669
#
_cell.length_a   1.000
_cell.length_b   1.000
_cell.length_c   1.000
_cell.angle_alpha   90.00
_cell.angle_beta   90.00
_cell.angle_gamma   90.00
#
_symmetry.space_group_name_H-M   'P 1'
#
loop_
_entity.id
_entity.type
_entity.pdbx_description
1 polymer ?
#
loop_
_entity_poly.entity_id
_entity_poly.type
_entity_poly.pdbx_seq_one_letter_code
_entity_poly.pdbx_strand_id
1 'polypeptide(L)'
;MKNGNGNGQVNGHIFLSRVKLDVLNYIKNFIDHYDYSQTYKEIGSKFKFSAARAGAIIAELYKLKLIDKNNQAHRNIELNQKQLEKIPYLKVNKNYSTMDFRKWE
;
A
#
# COMPACT_ATOMS: atom_id res chain seq x y z
N MET A 1 7.93 -21.07 11.29
CA MET A 1 7.73 -20.63 11.09
C MET A 1 6.98 -19.90 10.99
N LYS A 2 6.51 -19.56 11.05
CA LYS A 2 5.93 -18.98 10.92
C LYS A 2 5.50 -17.93 11.19
N ASN A 3 5.09 -17.44 10.93
CA ASN A 3 4.94 -16.11 11.16
C ASN A 3 3.51 -15.84 11.35
N GLY A 4 3.00 -15.42 12.40
CA GLY A 4 1.61 -15.33 12.70
C GLY A 4 1.00 -13.97 12.52
N ASN A 5 1.60 -13.08 11.78
CA ASN A 5 1.09 -11.72 11.72
C ASN A 5 0.32 -11.39 10.47
N GLY A 6 -0.06 -12.39 9.69
CA GLY A 6 -0.85 -12.16 8.49
C GLY A 6 -0.06 -11.85 7.25
N ASN A 7 1.27 -11.82 7.36
CA ASN A 7 2.14 -11.62 6.22
C ASN A 7 2.95 -12.87 5.98
N GLY A 8 3.27 -13.13 4.73
CA GLY A 8 4.09 -14.26 4.45
C GLY A 8 4.41 -14.35 2.97
N GLN A 9 5.28 -15.26 2.65
CA GLN A 9 5.66 -15.50 1.27
C GLN A 9 5.72 -17.00 1.05
N VAL A 10 4.92 -17.50 0.13
CA VAL A 10 4.81 -18.92 -0.17
C VAL A 10 4.96 -19.09 -1.66
N ASN A 11 5.91 -19.92 -2.09
CA ASN A 11 6.14 -20.20 -3.51
C ASN A 11 6.36 -18.94 -4.33
N GLY A 12 7.09 -17.98 -3.77
CA GLY A 12 7.35 -16.72 -4.44
C GLY A 12 6.22 -15.71 -4.38
N HIS A 13 5.10 -16.07 -3.76
CA HIS A 13 3.98 -15.15 -3.61
C HIS A 13 3.98 -14.54 -2.22
N ILE A 14 3.52 -13.30 -2.14
CA ILE A 14 3.41 -12.57 -0.88
C ILE A 14 1.95 -12.46 -0.51
N PHE A 15 1.61 -12.85 0.71
CA PHE A 15 0.24 -12.78 1.21
C PHE A 15 0.17 -11.77 2.35
N LEU A 16 -0.73 -10.82 2.23
CA LEU A 16 -0.89 -9.75 3.20
C LEU A 16 -2.20 -9.92 3.95
N SER A 17 -2.22 -9.44 5.18
CA SER A 17 -3.49 -9.30 5.88
C SER A 17 -4.39 -8.36 5.11
N ARG A 18 -5.70 -8.44 5.36
CA ARG A 18 -6.68 -7.64 4.63
C ARG A 18 -6.39 -6.15 4.75
N VAL A 19 -6.07 -5.69 5.96
CA VAL A 19 -5.80 -4.29 6.19
C VAL A 19 -4.60 -3.81 5.39
N LYS A 20 -3.52 -4.60 5.40
CA LYS A 20 -2.32 -4.21 4.66
C LYS A 20 -2.57 -4.23 3.16
N LEU A 21 -3.34 -5.19 2.70
CA LEU A 21 -3.70 -5.26 1.29
C LEU A 21 -4.53 -4.05 0.87
N ASP A 22 -5.51 -3.67 1.69
CA ASP A 22 -6.36 -2.52 1.39
C ASP A 22 -5.55 -1.23 1.36
N VAL A 23 -4.64 -1.08 2.32
CA VAL A 23 -3.78 0.10 2.34
C VAL A 23 -2.88 0.14 1.10
N LEU A 24 -2.29 -0.98 0.76
CA LEU A 24 -1.42 -1.04 -0.42
C LEU A 24 -2.18 -0.72 -1.70
N ASN A 25 -3.38 -1.29 -1.85
CA ASN A 25 -4.22 -1.00 -3.00
C ASN A 25 -4.57 0.48 -3.09
N TYR A 26 -4.89 1.09 -1.96
CA TYR A 26 -5.21 2.49 -1.93
C TYR A 26 -4.01 3.34 -2.36
N ILE A 27 -2.83 3.01 -1.84
CA ILE A 27 -1.61 3.72 -2.20
C ILE A 27 -1.33 3.57 -3.69
N LYS A 28 -1.43 2.36 -4.20
CA LYS A 28 -1.16 2.09 -5.61
C LYS A 28 -2.09 2.86 -6.51
N ASN A 29 -3.38 2.80 -6.23
CA ASN A 29 -4.36 3.49 -7.08
C ASN A 29 -4.19 5.01 -7.01
N PHE A 30 -3.83 5.52 -5.84
CA PHE A 30 -3.60 6.94 -5.67
C PHE A 30 -2.39 7.40 -6.50
N ILE A 31 -1.29 6.66 -6.41
CA ILE A 31 -0.09 7.02 -7.18
C ILE A 31 -0.35 6.92 -8.68
N ASP A 32 -1.07 5.88 -9.09
CA ASP A 32 -1.40 5.71 -10.51
C ASP A 32 -2.25 6.86 -11.03
N HIS A 33 -3.07 7.44 -10.17
CA HIS A 33 -3.97 8.50 -10.57
C HIS A 33 -3.31 9.90 -10.50
N TYR A 34 -2.54 10.15 -9.46
CA TYR A 34 -2.01 11.49 -9.19
C TYR A 34 -0.52 11.65 -9.44
N ASP A 35 0.22 10.58 -9.65
CA ASP A 35 1.67 10.58 -9.84
C ASP A 35 2.47 10.99 -8.61
N TYR A 36 1.85 10.96 -7.43
CA TYR A 36 2.57 11.15 -6.16
C TYR A 36 1.83 10.39 -5.08
N SER A 37 2.52 10.13 -3.97
CA SER A 37 1.93 9.33 -2.90
C SER A 37 1.20 10.19 -1.89
N GLN A 38 0.39 9.53 -1.07
CA GLN A 38 -0.27 10.15 0.05
C GLN A 38 0.72 10.38 1.18
N THR A 39 0.34 11.27 2.10
CA THR A 39 0.99 11.36 3.40
C THR A 39 0.42 10.30 4.32
N TYR A 40 1.12 10.00 5.41
CA TYR A 40 0.61 9.06 6.41
C TYR A 40 -0.71 9.55 7.00
N LYS A 41 -0.83 10.86 7.16
CA LYS A 41 -2.06 11.44 7.69
C LYS A 41 -3.24 11.21 6.74
N GLU A 42 -3.00 11.34 5.46
CA GLU A 42 -4.05 11.09 4.45
C GLU A 42 -4.47 9.62 4.45
N ILE A 43 -3.51 8.73 4.55
CA ILE A 43 -3.81 7.31 4.63
C ILE A 43 -4.62 7.02 5.89
N GLY A 44 -4.19 7.58 7.01
CA GLY A 44 -4.92 7.41 8.26
C GLY A 44 -6.34 7.91 8.18
N SER A 45 -6.54 9.07 7.55
CA SER A 45 -7.89 9.62 7.38
C SER A 45 -8.78 8.69 6.57
N LYS A 46 -8.24 8.13 5.51
CA LYS A 46 -9.01 7.24 4.64
C LYS A 46 -9.50 6.01 5.39
N PHE A 47 -8.64 5.43 6.19
CA PHE A 47 -8.95 4.17 6.88
C PHE A 47 -9.35 4.36 8.33
N LYS A 48 -9.42 5.60 8.78
CA LYS A 48 -9.76 5.94 10.19
C LYS A 48 -8.72 5.39 11.16
N PHE A 49 -7.46 5.49 10.76
CA PHE A 49 -6.32 5.16 11.59
C PHE A 49 -5.66 6.44 12.06
N SER A 50 -4.90 6.35 13.15
CA SER A 50 -3.96 7.42 13.49
C SER A 50 -2.83 7.45 12.45
N ALA A 51 -2.15 8.59 12.35
CA ALA A 51 -0.98 8.68 11.48
C ALA A 51 0.10 7.68 11.91
N ALA A 52 0.22 7.45 13.22
CA ALA A 52 1.19 6.49 13.74
C ALA A 52 0.90 5.08 13.26
N ARG A 53 -0.39 4.68 13.26
CA ARG A 53 -0.74 3.36 12.77
C ARG A 53 -0.52 3.24 11.27
N ALA A 54 -0.86 4.29 10.53
CA ALA A 54 -0.58 4.30 9.09
C ALA A 54 0.91 4.13 8.85
N GLY A 55 1.74 4.85 9.60
CA GLY A 55 3.19 4.73 9.48
C GLY A 55 3.69 3.33 9.80
N ALA A 56 3.09 2.67 10.79
CA ALA A 56 3.47 1.31 11.13
C ALA A 56 3.15 0.35 9.99
N ILE A 57 2.00 0.51 9.35
CA ILE A 57 1.63 -0.33 8.21
C ILE A 57 2.57 -0.08 7.04
N ILE A 58 2.90 1.17 6.79
CA ILE A 58 3.86 1.52 5.75
C ILE A 58 5.21 0.88 6.02
N ALA A 59 5.66 0.88 7.28
CA ALA A 59 6.93 0.26 7.64
C ALA A 59 6.92 -1.24 7.34
N GLU A 60 5.79 -1.92 7.58
CA GLU A 60 5.66 -3.32 7.25
C GLU A 60 5.74 -3.58 5.75
N LEU A 61 5.06 -2.75 4.97
CA LEU A 61 5.11 -2.87 3.52
C LEU A 61 6.52 -2.61 2.99
N TYR A 62 7.22 -1.68 3.62
CA TYR A 62 8.60 -1.38 3.25
C TYR A 62 9.51 -2.57 3.54
N LYS A 63 9.32 -3.23 4.68
CA LYS A 63 10.09 -4.42 5.02
C LYS A 63 9.92 -5.53 4.00
N LEU A 64 8.71 -5.65 3.47
CA LEU A 64 8.43 -6.64 2.43
C LEU A 64 8.91 -6.20 1.05
N LYS A 65 9.49 -5.02 0.96
CA LYS A 65 10.03 -4.43 -0.26
C LYS A 65 8.96 -4.16 -1.31
N LEU A 66 7.72 -4.03 -0.87
CA LEU A 66 6.61 -3.70 -1.76
C LEU A 66 6.59 -2.22 -2.10
N ILE A 67 7.14 -1.41 -1.22
CA ILE A 67 7.28 0.02 -1.43
C ILE A 67 8.70 0.43 -1.09
N ASP A 68 9.10 1.57 -1.64
CA ASP A 68 10.36 2.23 -1.31
C ASP A 68 10.04 3.63 -0.83
N LYS A 69 11.04 4.32 -0.29
CA LYS A 69 10.90 5.68 0.15
C LYS A 69 11.92 6.54 -0.56
N ASN A 70 11.47 7.69 -1.04
CA ASN A 70 12.39 8.65 -1.64
C ASN A 70 12.81 9.69 -0.61
N ASN A 71 13.50 10.75 -1.04
CA ASN A 71 14.07 11.74 -0.13
C ASN A 71 13.09 12.81 0.32
N GLN A 72 11.86 12.76 -0.12
CA GLN A 72 10.90 13.79 0.25
C GLN A 72 10.41 13.59 1.68
N ALA A 73 10.00 14.68 2.30
CA ALA A 73 9.64 14.63 3.72
C ALA A 73 8.32 13.95 3.97
N HIS A 74 7.34 14.13 3.10
CA HIS A 74 5.99 13.67 3.37
C HIS A 74 5.42 12.75 2.31
N ARG A 75 5.52 13.11 1.05
CA ARG A 75 4.95 12.29 -0.04
C ARG A 75 6.08 11.45 -0.61
N ASN A 76 6.55 10.52 0.21
CA ASN A 76 7.82 9.85 -0.08
C ASN A 76 7.68 8.37 -0.41
N ILE A 77 6.47 7.89 -0.64
CA ILE A 77 6.26 6.47 -0.91
C ILE A 77 6.35 6.23 -2.42
N GLU A 78 7.11 5.21 -2.79
CA GLU A 78 7.20 4.77 -4.17
C GLU A 78 6.87 3.29 -4.23
N LEU A 79 6.33 2.86 -5.34
CA LEU A 79 5.95 1.47 -5.53
C LEU A 79 7.10 0.68 -6.12
N ASN A 80 7.28 -0.53 -5.65
CA ASN A 80 8.21 -1.47 -6.25
C ASN A 80 7.39 -2.40 -7.14
N GLN A 81 7.29 -2.06 -8.42
CA GLN A 81 6.40 -2.77 -9.34
C GLN A 81 6.72 -4.25 -9.46
N LYS A 82 8.00 -4.57 -9.48
CA LYS A 82 8.42 -5.96 -9.59
C LYS A 82 7.94 -6.78 -8.40
N GLN A 83 8.08 -6.20 -7.21
CA GLN A 83 7.69 -6.91 -6.00
C GLN A 83 6.18 -7.03 -5.88
N LEU A 84 5.44 -6.03 -6.39
CA LEU A 84 3.99 -6.08 -6.37
C LEU A 84 3.43 -7.24 -7.18
N GLU A 85 4.15 -7.67 -8.19
CA GLU A 85 3.72 -8.81 -9.01
C GLU A 85 3.65 -10.10 -8.21
N LYS A 86 4.29 -10.15 -7.06
CA LYS A 86 4.25 -11.32 -6.19
C LYS A 86 2.98 -11.44 -5.38
N ILE A 87 2.09 -10.46 -5.47
CA ILE A 87 0.81 -10.51 -4.77
C ILE A 87 -0.26 -10.94 -5.77
N PRO A 88 -0.70 -12.21 -5.72
CA PRO A 88 -1.58 -12.74 -6.79
C PRO A 88 -2.97 -12.13 -6.81
N TYR A 89 -3.41 -11.54 -5.71
CA TYR A 89 -4.76 -10.97 -5.61
C TYR A 89 -4.76 -9.45 -5.56
N LEU A 90 -3.65 -8.83 -5.88
CA LEU A 90 -3.60 -7.37 -5.93
C LEU A 90 -4.29 -6.92 -7.21
N LYS A 91 -5.35 -6.15 -7.07
CA LYS A 91 -6.13 -5.71 -8.21
C LYS A 91 -5.49 -4.51 -8.89
N VAL A 92 -5.39 -4.60 -10.21
CA VAL A 92 -4.95 -3.47 -11.01
C VAL A 92 -6.07 -3.22 -12.00
N ASN A 93 -6.93 -2.26 -11.70
CA ASN A 93 -8.12 -2.02 -12.48
C ASN A 93 -8.23 -0.53 -12.74
N LYS A 94 -8.12 -0.15 -14.00
CA LYS A 94 -8.12 1.26 -14.36
C LYS A 94 -9.44 1.95 -14.04
N ASN A 95 -10.54 1.26 -14.26
CA ASN A 95 -11.84 1.83 -13.92
C ASN A 95 -12.00 2.00 -12.43
N TYR A 96 -11.51 1.03 -11.69
CA TYR A 96 -11.57 1.05 -10.25
C TYR A 96 -10.82 2.27 -9.69
N SER A 97 -9.61 2.49 -10.14
CA SER A 97 -8.82 3.58 -9.59
C SER A 97 -9.46 4.94 -9.84
N THR A 98 -10.02 5.14 -11.03
CA THR A 98 -10.64 6.42 -11.37
C THR A 98 -11.89 6.66 -10.54
N MET A 99 -12.78 5.67 -10.48
CA MET A 99 -14.06 5.84 -9.81
C MET A 99 -13.90 5.98 -8.32
N ASP A 100 -12.99 5.19 -7.75
CA ASP A 100 -12.83 5.18 -6.31
C ASP A 100 -12.26 6.47 -5.77
N PHE A 101 -11.36 7.10 -6.50
CA PHE A 101 -10.82 8.36 -6.05
C PHE A 101 -11.87 9.46 -6.02
N ARG A 102 -12.83 9.40 -6.90
CA ARG A 102 -13.94 10.35 -6.84
C ARG A 102 -14.77 10.20 -5.59
N LYS A 103 -14.93 8.95 -5.13
CA LYS A 103 -15.67 8.72 -3.91
C LYS A 103 -14.88 9.18 -2.69
N TRP A 104 -13.60 9.06 -2.74
CA TRP A 104 -12.76 9.35 -1.59
C TRP A 104 -12.48 10.84 -1.43
N GLU A 105 -12.63 11.58 -2.50
CA GLU A 105 -12.46 13.01 -2.45
C GLU A 105 -13.75 13.70 -2.04
#